data_9740eb289784ab284d9dce4921a97f41
#
_entry.id   9740eb289784ab284d9dce4921a97f41
#
_cell.length_a   1.000
_cell.length_b   1.000
_cell.length_c   1.000
_cell.angle_alpha   90.00
_cell.angle_beta   90.00
_cell.angle_gamma   90.00
#
_symmetry.space_group_name_H-M   'P 1'
#
loop_
_entity.id
_entity.type
_entity.pdbx_description
1 polymer ?
#
loop_
_entity_poly.entity_id
_entity_poly.type
_entity_poly.pdbx_seq_one_letter_code
_entity_poly.pdbx_strand_id
1 'polypeptide(L)'
;CTQKKSDLPRGKMEEMYIGAANQRFYAHMQEQGLPYATNSGHLGLVLQGVEFDTYDLHTSYMIFEEILMDYGMTIAKQCVDNGFHKIVIVKSSPCMVEPFIKRLLYARQYAKDLYDWDIEIVYVTKLGIIQNPEKHPELFE
;
A
#
# COMPACT_ATOMS: atom_id res chain seq x y z
N CYS A 1 6.77 1.48 2.21
CA CYS A 1 7.80 0.51 2.59
C CYS A 1 7.88 0.42 4.11
N THR A 2 7.49 -0.71 4.65
CA THR A 2 7.55 -0.97 6.09
C THR A 2 8.71 -1.95 6.34
N GLN A 3 9.70 -1.52 7.14
CA GLN A 3 10.89 -2.31 7.35
C GLN A 3 10.81 -3.20 8.58
N LYS A 4 10.08 -2.77 9.61
CA LYS A 4 10.00 -3.52 10.86
C LYS A 4 8.83 -4.49 10.85
N LYS A 5 9.17 -5.79 10.88
CA LYS A 5 8.20 -6.88 10.94
C LYS A 5 8.26 -7.60 12.28
N SER A 6 7.14 -8.21 12.69
CA SER A 6 7.11 -9.09 13.84
C SER A 6 7.71 -10.46 13.52
N ASP A 7 7.93 -11.27 14.56
CA ASP A 7 8.42 -12.66 14.42
C ASP A 7 7.29 -13.66 14.15
N LEU A 8 6.05 -13.20 14.02
CA LEU A 8 4.91 -14.07 13.77
C LEU A 8 5.01 -14.72 12.38
N PRO A 9 4.67 -16.01 12.25
CA PRO A 9 4.69 -16.68 10.94
C PRO A 9 3.53 -16.25 10.05
N ARG A 10 2.43 -15.76 10.62
CA ARG A 10 1.23 -15.33 9.91
C ARG A 10 0.44 -14.31 10.74
N GLY A 11 -0.20 -13.39 10.10
CA GLY A 11 -1.07 -12.40 10.75
C GLY A 11 -1.58 -11.34 9.78
N LYS A 12 -2.34 -10.40 10.32
CA LYS A 12 -2.80 -9.21 9.61
C LYS A 12 -1.69 -8.15 9.56
N MET A 13 -1.85 -7.12 8.71
CA MET A 13 -0.82 -6.08 8.58
C MET A 13 -0.48 -5.41 9.91
N GLU A 14 -1.46 -5.18 10.78
CA GLU A 14 -1.26 -4.54 12.07
C GLU A 14 -0.43 -5.40 13.02
N GLU A 15 -0.49 -6.71 12.87
CA GLU A 15 0.28 -7.68 13.65
C GLU A 15 1.67 -7.94 13.05
N MET A 16 1.81 -7.81 11.72
CA MET A 16 3.02 -8.17 10.99
C MET A 16 3.97 -6.97 10.81
N TYR A 17 3.45 -5.79 10.55
CA TYR A 17 4.24 -4.56 10.37
C TYR A 17 4.13 -3.71 11.63
N ILE A 18 5.07 -3.87 12.55
CA ILE A 18 4.97 -3.39 13.93
C ILE A 18 5.71 -2.07 14.22
N GLY A 19 6.20 -1.38 13.21
CA GLY A 19 6.83 -0.08 13.42
C GLY A 19 5.88 0.93 14.08
N ALA A 20 6.38 1.75 15.01
CA ALA A 20 5.55 2.67 15.79
C ALA A 20 4.74 3.63 14.91
N ALA A 21 5.36 4.17 13.84
CA ALA A 21 4.67 5.06 12.91
C ALA A 21 3.52 4.36 12.18
N ASN A 22 3.72 3.10 11.78
CA ASN A 22 2.69 2.31 11.12
C ASN A 22 1.52 2.03 12.08
N GLN A 23 1.81 1.64 13.31
CA GLN A 23 0.78 1.39 14.32
C GLN A 23 -0.07 2.64 14.58
N ARG A 24 0.56 3.78 14.65
CA ARG A 24 -0.12 5.06 14.83
C ARG A 24 -1.01 5.41 13.62
N PHE A 25 -0.50 5.15 12.42
CA PHE A 25 -1.27 5.35 11.20
C PHE A 25 -2.49 4.43 11.15
N TYR A 26 -2.31 3.14 11.43
CA TYR A 26 -3.43 2.18 11.45
C TYR A 26 -4.51 2.57 12.45
N ALA A 27 -4.10 2.96 13.67
CA ALA A 27 -5.03 3.39 14.71
C ALA A 27 -5.85 4.59 14.26
N HIS A 28 -5.20 5.59 13.64
CA HIS A 28 -5.87 6.77 13.12
C HIS A 28 -6.89 6.41 12.04
N MET A 29 -6.51 5.56 11.07
CA MET A 29 -7.39 5.16 9.99
C MET A 29 -8.59 4.36 10.50
N GLN A 30 -8.39 3.50 11.49
CA GLN A 30 -9.48 2.75 12.13
C GLN A 30 -10.44 3.69 12.86
N GLU A 31 -9.92 4.70 13.55
CA GLU A 31 -10.73 5.71 14.24
C GLU A 31 -11.59 6.50 13.26
N GLN A 32 -11.04 6.84 12.09
CA GLN A 32 -11.77 7.55 11.04
C GLN A 32 -12.71 6.65 10.23
N GLY A 33 -12.63 5.35 10.40
CA GLY A 33 -13.44 4.41 9.62
C GLY A 33 -13.07 4.35 8.13
N LEU A 34 -11.84 4.73 7.79
CA LEU A 34 -11.35 4.76 6.41
C LEU A 34 -10.60 3.48 6.06
N PRO A 35 -10.78 2.94 4.85
CA PRO A 35 -10.01 1.78 4.40
C PRO A 35 -8.55 2.17 4.18
N TYR A 36 -7.65 1.25 4.52
CA TYR A 36 -6.22 1.41 4.31
C TYR A 36 -5.59 0.08 3.91
N ALA A 37 -4.40 0.17 3.31
CA ALA A 37 -3.65 -1.00 2.87
C ALA A 37 -2.15 -0.73 3.03
N THR A 38 -1.38 -1.80 3.07
CA THR A 38 0.08 -1.73 2.97
C THR A 38 0.50 -2.17 1.58
N ASN A 39 1.40 -1.43 0.95
CA ASN A 39 1.95 -1.79 -0.35
C ASN A 39 3.09 -2.79 -0.15
N SER A 40 2.77 -4.07 -0.25
CA SER A 40 3.72 -5.17 -0.05
C SER A 40 4.56 -5.40 -1.31
N GLY A 41 5.87 -5.61 -1.13
CA GLY A 41 6.75 -6.01 -2.22
C GLY A 41 6.45 -7.40 -2.77
N HIS A 42 5.76 -8.24 -2.03
CA HIS A 42 5.48 -9.63 -2.38
C HIS A 42 4.01 -9.88 -2.79
N LEU A 43 3.07 -9.20 -2.14
CA LEU A 43 1.64 -9.54 -2.22
C LEU A 43 0.79 -8.52 -2.98
N GLY A 44 1.38 -7.43 -3.46
CA GLY A 44 0.61 -6.30 -3.99
C GLY A 44 0.11 -5.43 -2.84
N LEU A 45 -1.18 -5.15 -2.78
CA LEU A 45 -1.77 -4.48 -1.62
C LEU A 45 -2.17 -5.52 -0.58
N VAL A 46 -1.74 -5.32 0.66
CA VAL A 46 -2.27 -6.06 1.81
C VAL A 46 -3.42 -5.24 2.35
N LEU A 47 -4.62 -5.73 2.16
CA LEU A 47 -5.83 -5.04 2.58
C LEU A 47 -6.10 -5.26 4.07
N GLN A 48 -6.83 -4.33 4.65
CA GLN A 48 -7.26 -4.38 6.04
C GLN A 48 -8.03 -5.68 6.31
N GLY A 49 -7.64 -6.39 7.38
CA GLY A 49 -8.31 -7.62 7.79
C GLY A 49 -7.81 -8.89 7.11
N VAL A 50 -6.94 -8.79 6.10
CA VAL A 50 -6.40 -9.95 5.40
C VAL A 50 -5.18 -10.48 6.15
N GLU A 51 -5.18 -11.79 6.44
CA GLU A 51 -4.02 -12.49 7.01
C GLU A 51 -3.09 -12.95 5.88
N PHE A 52 -1.79 -12.90 6.15
CA PHE A 52 -0.77 -13.38 5.20
C PHE A 52 0.40 -14.01 5.94
N ASP A 53 1.11 -14.89 5.22
CA ASP A 53 2.30 -15.54 5.74
C ASP A 53 3.51 -14.59 5.68
N THR A 54 4.40 -14.72 6.65
CA THR A 54 5.65 -13.96 6.62
C THR A 54 6.45 -14.29 5.36
N TYR A 55 7.16 -13.31 4.85
CA TYR A 55 8.01 -13.44 3.68
C TYR A 55 9.29 -12.64 3.85
N ASP A 56 10.32 -13.03 3.12
CA ASP A 56 11.59 -12.32 3.06
C ASP A 56 11.91 -12.06 1.59
N LEU A 57 11.51 -10.89 1.10
CA LEU A 57 11.76 -10.47 -0.26
C LEU A 57 12.51 -9.14 -0.26
N HIS A 58 13.70 -9.14 -0.82
CA HIS A 58 14.48 -7.92 -0.93
C HIS A 58 13.89 -7.00 -2.00
N THR A 59 13.80 -5.71 -1.68
CA THR A 59 13.19 -4.70 -2.56
C THR A 59 13.93 -4.51 -3.88
N SER A 60 15.18 -4.98 -3.99
CA SER A 60 15.93 -4.93 -5.26
C SER A 60 15.23 -5.68 -6.41
N TYR A 61 14.42 -6.68 -6.12
CA TYR A 61 13.64 -7.39 -7.14
C TYR A 61 12.53 -6.52 -7.77
N MET A 62 12.18 -5.42 -7.13
CA MET A 62 11.14 -4.51 -7.60
C MET A 62 11.56 -3.67 -8.81
N ILE A 63 12.82 -3.73 -9.24
CA ILE A 63 13.29 -3.02 -10.42
C ILE A 63 12.97 -3.72 -11.74
N PHE A 64 12.61 -4.99 -11.70
CA PHE A 64 12.29 -5.75 -12.90
C PHE A 64 10.89 -5.39 -13.42
N GLU A 65 10.82 -4.98 -14.68
CA GLU A 65 9.59 -4.49 -15.31
C GLU A 65 8.47 -5.53 -15.29
N GLU A 66 8.77 -6.79 -15.59
CA GLU A 66 7.78 -7.88 -15.58
C GLU A 66 7.16 -8.07 -14.20
N ILE A 67 7.95 -7.93 -13.13
CA ILE A 67 7.46 -8.02 -11.76
C ILE A 67 6.54 -6.84 -11.45
N LEU A 68 6.92 -5.64 -11.87
CA LEU A 68 6.11 -4.45 -11.67
C LEU A 68 4.77 -4.56 -12.40
N MET A 69 4.76 -5.11 -13.61
CA MET A 69 3.55 -5.33 -14.40
C MET A 69 2.64 -6.36 -13.73
N ASP A 70 3.17 -7.49 -13.29
CA ASP A 70 2.39 -8.54 -12.62
C ASP A 70 1.72 -8.02 -11.34
N TYR A 71 2.45 -7.28 -10.53
CA TYR A 71 1.87 -6.65 -9.33
C TYR A 71 0.85 -5.58 -9.68
N GLY A 72 1.08 -4.86 -10.77
CA GLY A 72 0.11 -3.89 -11.27
C GLY A 72 -1.22 -4.54 -11.62
N MET A 73 -1.20 -5.69 -12.28
CA MET A 73 -2.41 -6.46 -12.60
C MET A 73 -3.13 -6.93 -11.34
N THR A 74 -2.39 -7.42 -10.35
CA THR A 74 -2.94 -7.84 -9.06
C THR A 74 -3.63 -6.66 -8.35
N ILE A 75 -2.97 -5.52 -8.29
CA ILE A 75 -3.52 -4.31 -7.64
C ILE A 75 -4.75 -3.80 -8.39
N ALA A 76 -4.74 -3.81 -9.71
CA ALA A 76 -5.89 -3.43 -10.51
C ALA A 76 -7.13 -4.26 -10.15
N LYS A 77 -6.97 -5.59 -10.08
CA LYS A 77 -8.04 -6.48 -9.69
C LYS A 77 -8.51 -6.22 -8.26
N GLN A 78 -7.59 -5.99 -7.32
CA GLN A 78 -7.93 -5.66 -5.93
C GLN A 78 -8.77 -4.37 -5.85
N CYS A 79 -8.42 -3.35 -6.62
CA CYS A 79 -9.17 -2.10 -6.66
C CYS A 79 -10.59 -2.30 -7.21
N VAL A 80 -10.73 -3.06 -8.29
CA VAL A 80 -12.04 -3.37 -8.89
C VAL A 80 -12.90 -4.16 -7.91
N ASP A 81 -12.34 -5.22 -7.33
CA ASP A 81 -13.07 -6.11 -6.41
C ASP A 81 -13.53 -5.38 -5.14
N ASN A 82 -12.81 -4.36 -4.70
CA ASN A 82 -13.12 -3.59 -3.49
C ASN A 82 -13.76 -2.23 -3.76
N GLY A 83 -14.00 -1.87 -5.02
CA GLY A 83 -14.66 -0.61 -5.37
C GLY A 83 -13.77 0.62 -5.16
N PHE A 84 -12.46 0.50 -5.23
CA PHE A 84 -11.55 1.61 -5.02
C PHE A 84 -11.32 2.39 -6.32
N HIS A 85 -11.58 3.69 -6.30
CA HIS A 85 -11.34 4.62 -7.40
C HIS A 85 -10.22 5.62 -7.11
N LYS A 86 -9.68 5.61 -5.91
CA LYS A 86 -8.64 6.55 -5.49
C LYS A 86 -7.64 5.84 -4.57
N ILE A 87 -6.36 6.02 -4.86
CA ILE A 87 -5.27 5.53 -4.02
C ILE A 87 -4.45 6.73 -3.56
N VAL A 88 -4.38 6.93 -2.25
CA VAL A 88 -3.52 7.95 -1.64
C VAL A 88 -2.28 7.25 -1.13
N ILE A 89 -1.12 7.58 -1.71
CA ILE A 89 0.15 7.01 -1.31
C ILE A 89 0.73 7.85 -0.18
N VAL A 90 0.82 7.26 1.01
CA VAL A 90 1.43 7.90 2.17
C VAL A 90 2.81 7.30 2.39
N LYS A 91 3.84 8.11 2.25
CA LYS A 91 5.22 7.69 2.34
C LYS A 91 5.68 7.56 3.79
N SER A 92 6.18 6.38 4.16
CA SER A 92 6.70 6.11 5.51
C SER A 92 8.21 6.24 5.61
N SER A 93 8.94 6.04 4.51
CA SER A 93 10.40 6.10 4.49
C SER A 93 10.90 6.52 3.10
N PRO A 94 12.17 6.95 2.97
CA PRO A 94 12.72 7.32 1.68
C PRO A 94 13.04 6.13 0.77
N CYS A 95 12.85 4.89 1.22
CA CYS A 95 13.25 3.73 0.43
C CYS A 95 12.26 3.40 -0.68
N MET A 96 12.77 3.01 -1.83
CA MET A 96 12.10 2.32 -2.94
C MET A 96 10.73 2.87 -3.36
N VAL A 97 10.55 4.19 -3.28
CA VAL A 97 9.26 4.82 -3.61
C VAL A 97 8.93 4.70 -5.10
N GLU A 98 9.93 4.90 -5.96
CA GLU A 98 9.74 4.89 -7.41
C GLU A 98 9.17 3.57 -7.95
N PRO A 99 9.70 2.39 -7.60
CA PRO A 99 9.11 1.13 -8.03
C PRO A 99 7.66 0.95 -7.56
N PHE A 100 7.33 1.39 -6.35
CA PHE A 100 5.96 1.31 -5.86
C PHE A 100 5.01 2.22 -6.64
N ILE A 101 5.46 3.41 -7.03
CA ILE A 101 4.67 4.31 -7.89
C ILE A 101 4.45 3.68 -9.26
N LYS A 102 5.48 3.10 -9.87
CA LYS A 102 5.37 2.42 -11.16
C LYS A 102 4.33 1.30 -11.12
N ARG A 103 4.31 0.49 -10.07
CA ARG A 103 3.30 -0.56 -9.89
C ARG A 103 1.89 0.01 -9.92
N LEU A 104 1.67 1.12 -9.24
CA LEU A 104 0.36 1.76 -9.18
C LEU A 104 -0.02 2.40 -10.52
N LEU A 105 0.93 2.91 -11.27
CA LEU A 105 0.68 3.39 -12.64
C LEU A 105 0.29 2.25 -13.56
N TYR A 106 0.94 1.09 -13.48
CA TYR A 106 0.51 -0.11 -14.20
C TYR A 106 -0.88 -0.56 -13.76
N ALA A 107 -1.15 -0.54 -12.46
CA ALA A 107 -2.46 -0.89 -11.93
C ALA A 107 -3.56 0.01 -12.52
N ARG A 108 -3.33 1.31 -12.58
CA ARG A 108 -4.26 2.25 -13.17
C ARG A 108 -4.51 1.94 -14.64
N GLN A 109 -3.46 1.65 -15.40
CA GLN A 109 -3.56 1.31 -16.82
C GLN A 109 -4.34 0.02 -17.04
N TYR A 110 -4.01 -1.04 -16.31
CA TYR A 110 -4.70 -2.32 -16.42
C TYR A 110 -6.15 -2.25 -15.96
N ALA A 111 -6.44 -1.49 -14.91
CA ALA A 111 -7.82 -1.29 -14.47
C ALA A 111 -8.66 -0.66 -15.57
N LYS A 112 -8.12 0.33 -16.27
CA LYS A 112 -8.80 0.98 -17.39
C LYS A 112 -8.96 0.04 -18.58
N ASP A 113 -7.89 -0.64 -18.97
CA ASP A 113 -7.86 -1.47 -20.19
C ASP A 113 -8.67 -2.77 -20.03
N LEU A 114 -8.64 -3.40 -18.87
CA LEU A 114 -9.26 -4.70 -18.64
C LEU A 114 -10.67 -4.62 -18.05
N TYR A 115 -10.97 -3.58 -17.27
CA TYR A 115 -12.20 -3.49 -16.48
C TYR A 115 -12.99 -2.20 -16.72
N ASP A 116 -12.50 -1.30 -17.57
CA ASP A 116 -13.05 0.06 -17.75
C ASP A 116 -13.23 0.78 -16.40
N TRP A 117 -12.22 0.66 -15.54
CA TRP A 117 -12.23 1.15 -14.17
C TRP A 117 -11.24 2.28 -14.00
N ASP A 118 -11.70 3.43 -13.51
CA ASP A 118 -10.86 4.60 -13.30
C ASP A 118 -10.27 4.61 -11.89
N ILE A 119 -8.96 4.84 -11.80
CA ILE A 119 -8.24 4.97 -10.53
C ILE A 119 -7.48 6.29 -10.54
N GLU A 120 -7.75 7.15 -9.56
CA GLU A 120 -6.96 8.34 -9.28
C GLU A 120 -5.83 7.98 -8.32
N ILE A 121 -4.61 8.43 -8.62
CA ILE A 121 -3.45 8.23 -7.75
C ILE A 121 -2.98 9.59 -7.24
N VAL A 122 -2.95 9.74 -5.91
CA VAL A 122 -2.47 10.93 -5.22
C VAL A 122 -1.19 10.56 -4.48
N TYR A 123 -0.10 11.21 -4.80
CA TYR A 123 1.18 10.99 -4.15
C TYR A 123 1.50 12.12 -3.18
N VAL A 124 1.75 11.76 -1.92
CA VAL A 124 2.07 12.69 -0.85
C VAL A 124 3.55 12.58 -0.50
N THR A 125 4.29 13.64 -0.73
CA THR A 125 5.74 13.69 -0.53
C THR A 125 6.15 14.19 0.86
N LYS A 126 5.23 14.74 1.64
CA LYS A 126 5.53 15.32 2.95
C LYS A 126 5.93 14.24 3.94
N LEU A 127 7.11 14.38 4.52
CA LEU A 127 7.58 13.52 5.60
C LEU A 127 6.72 13.71 6.86
N GLY A 128 6.54 12.65 7.63
CA GLY A 128 5.83 12.70 8.90
C GLY A 128 4.33 12.55 8.84
N ILE A 129 3.72 12.42 7.64
CA ILE A 129 2.27 12.23 7.54
C ILE A 129 1.85 10.92 8.21
N ILE A 130 2.58 9.84 7.96
CA ILE A 130 2.28 8.55 8.59
C ILE A 130 2.55 8.57 10.11
N GLN A 131 3.43 9.47 10.56
CA GLN A 131 3.74 9.64 11.99
C GLN A 131 2.71 10.52 12.71
N ASN A 132 2.15 11.50 12.01
CA ASN A 132 1.20 12.46 12.55
C ASN A 132 0.00 12.64 11.60
N PRO A 133 -0.74 11.57 11.29
CA PRO A 133 -1.82 11.64 10.31
C PRO A 133 -2.94 12.61 10.72
N GLU A 134 -3.14 12.80 12.02
CA GLU A 134 -4.13 13.72 12.57
C GLU A 134 -3.90 15.20 12.23
N LYS A 135 -2.67 15.52 11.78
CA LYS A 135 -2.31 16.87 11.33
C LYS A 135 -2.58 17.12 9.85
N HIS A 136 -3.04 16.10 9.14
CA HIS A 136 -3.23 16.15 7.69
C HIS A 136 -4.61 15.61 7.28
N PRO A 137 -5.71 16.14 7.86
CA PRO A 137 -7.05 15.61 7.61
C PRO A 137 -7.48 15.71 6.14
N GLU A 138 -6.96 16.69 5.40
CA GLU A 138 -7.28 16.90 3.99
C GLU A 138 -6.89 15.73 3.08
N LEU A 139 -6.00 14.84 3.54
CA LEU A 139 -5.55 13.69 2.76
C LEU A 139 -6.46 12.47 2.88
N PHE A 140 -7.32 12.46 3.88
CA PHE A 140 -8.13 11.30 4.24
C PHE A 140 -9.64 11.54 4.10
N GLU A 141 -9.99 12.65 3.47
CA GLU A 141 -11.38 12.99 3.17
C GLU A 141 -11.91 12.33 1.90
#